data_59788ae244c0cdc42768a02a9ef9e565
#
_entry.id   59788ae244c0cdc42768a02a9ef9e565
#
_cell.length_a   1.000
_cell.length_b   1.000
_cell.length_c   1.000
_cell.angle_alpha   90.00
_cell.angle_beta   90.00
_cell.angle_gamma   90.00
#
_symmetry.space_group_name_H-M   'P 1'
#
loop_
_entity.id
_entity.type
_entity.pdbx_description
1 polymer ?
#
loop_
_entity_poly.entity_id
_entity_poly.type
_entity_poly.pdbx_seq_one_letter_code
_entity_poly.pdbx_strand_id
1 'polypeptide(L)'
;MLALITGASSGMGEEMAKYLGGKGWDLILVARNKDKLNTVKKSLPKDIKVNVISADLSHPDNAKNLFQQVKDMPVDMLINNAGFGIFGEFEDVDLDREIQLINTNITSLHILTKLFLQKFLEDDKGRIINVASSAGFLAGPLMSSYYASKNYVVRLTQAIYEELRRKKSNVHISCFCPGPVKTNFNDVAGVRFAIKGIDSVYASRYCIDKALKNKMIIMPSFTMKCANFLMRFVSQKRLTRINYNIQKKK
;
A
#
# COMPACT_ATOMS: atom_id res chain seq x y z
N MET A 1 -3.77 -7.64 -19.93
CA MET A 1 -3.77 -7.79 -18.46
C MET A 1 -4.42 -6.57 -17.82
N LEU A 2 -5.16 -6.73 -16.71
CA LEU A 2 -5.90 -5.66 -16.05
C LEU A 2 -5.44 -5.51 -14.60
N ALA A 3 -5.06 -4.30 -14.18
CA ALA A 3 -4.70 -4.01 -12.80
C ALA A 3 -5.67 -3.01 -12.15
N LEU A 4 -6.09 -3.29 -10.90
CA LEU A 4 -6.83 -2.36 -10.06
C LEU A 4 -5.88 -1.72 -9.05
N ILE A 5 -5.86 -0.38 -9.00
CA ILE A 5 -4.96 0.38 -8.13
C ILE A 5 -5.78 1.32 -7.25
N THR A 6 -5.73 1.12 -5.94
CA THR A 6 -6.34 2.05 -4.99
C THR A 6 -5.37 3.17 -4.62
N GLY A 7 -5.90 4.37 -4.33
CA GLY A 7 -5.07 5.56 -4.09
C GLY A 7 -4.30 6.01 -5.34
N ALA A 8 -4.88 5.80 -6.54
CA ALA A 8 -4.22 6.04 -7.83
C ALA A 8 -4.17 7.51 -8.26
N SER A 9 -4.72 8.45 -7.47
CA SER A 9 -4.83 9.87 -7.85
C SER A 9 -3.57 10.71 -7.62
N SER A 10 -2.53 10.15 -7.00
CA SER A 10 -1.28 10.85 -6.70
C SER A 10 -0.17 9.90 -6.22
N GLY A 11 1.06 10.39 -6.18
CA GLY A 11 2.21 9.75 -5.54
C GLY A 11 2.51 8.35 -6.11
N MET A 12 2.75 7.37 -5.24
CA MET A 12 3.13 6.02 -5.69
C MET A 12 2.03 5.33 -6.51
N GLY A 13 0.75 5.53 -6.17
CA GLY A 13 -0.36 4.92 -6.92
C GLY A 13 -0.45 5.43 -8.36
N GLU A 14 -0.26 6.73 -8.56
CA GLU A 14 -0.14 7.36 -9.88
C GLU A 14 1.07 6.82 -10.66
N GLU A 15 2.24 6.73 -10.02
CA GLU A 15 3.46 6.24 -10.67
C GLU A 15 3.39 4.73 -11.00
N MET A 16 2.71 3.92 -10.16
CA MET A 16 2.40 2.52 -10.47
C MET A 16 1.47 2.41 -11.69
N ALA A 17 0.45 3.29 -11.78
CA ALA A 17 -0.46 3.35 -12.93
C ALA A 17 0.29 3.70 -14.21
N LYS A 18 1.15 4.74 -14.20
CA LYS A 18 1.98 5.13 -15.34
C LYS A 18 2.92 3.99 -15.76
N TYR A 19 3.54 3.31 -14.80
CA TYR A 19 4.47 2.22 -15.11
C TYR A 19 3.77 0.99 -15.72
N LEU A 20 2.63 0.58 -15.17
CA LEU A 20 1.84 -0.54 -15.71
C LEU A 20 1.21 -0.17 -17.07
N GLY A 21 0.66 1.04 -17.20
CA GLY A 21 0.14 1.54 -18.48
C GLY A 21 1.19 1.55 -19.58
N GLY A 22 2.43 2.00 -19.26
CA GLY A 22 3.57 1.96 -20.18
C GLY A 22 4.03 0.53 -20.54
N LYS A 23 3.58 -0.49 -19.81
CA LYS A 23 3.76 -1.92 -20.12
C LYS A 23 2.55 -2.55 -20.85
N GLY A 24 1.57 -1.75 -21.27
CA GLY A 24 0.38 -2.21 -21.98
C GLY A 24 -0.68 -2.86 -21.10
N TRP A 25 -0.69 -2.57 -19.78
CA TRP A 25 -1.75 -3.03 -18.90
C TRP A 25 -2.97 -2.10 -18.98
N ASP A 26 -4.14 -2.68 -19.05
CA ASP A 26 -5.40 -1.98 -18.77
C ASP A 26 -5.48 -1.66 -17.27
N LEU A 27 -6.19 -0.60 -16.89
CA LEU A 27 -6.18 -0.09 -15.54
C LEU A 27 -7.58 0.24 -15.01
N ILE A 28 -7.80 -0.08 -13.73
CA ILE A 28 -8.89 0.47 -12.92
C ILE A 28 -8.26 1.35 -11.87
N LEU A 29 -8.46 2.67 -11.98
CA LEU A 29 -7.92 3.66 -11.07
C LEU A 29 -8.97 4.04 -10.04
N VAL A 30 -8.64 3.87 -8.75
CA VAL A 30 -9.58 4.10 -7.64
C VAL A 30 -9.01 5.14 -6.67
N ALA A 31 -9.75 6.20 -6.38
CA ALA A 31 -9.49 7.19 -5.33
C ALA A 31 -10.75 8.04 -5.08
N ARG A 32 -10.70 8.91 -4.05
CA ARG A 32 -11.81 9.81 -3.71
C ARG A 32 -12.04 10.91 -4.76
N ASN A 33 -10.96 11.50 -5.25
CA ASN A 33 -11.01 12.63 -6.16
C ASN A 33 -11.03 12.16 -7.61
N LYS A 34 -12.21 12.22 -8.25
CA LYS A 34 -12.45 11.81 -9.62
C LYS A 34 -11.68 12.66 -10.64
N ASP A 35 -11.53 13.96 -10.38
CA ASP A 35 -10.84 14.87 -11.32
C ASP A 35 -9.35 14.58 -11.38
N LYS A 36 -8.72 14.33 -10.21
CA LYS A 36 -7.32 13.89 -10.17
C LYS A 36 -7.12 12.54 -10.86
N LEU A 37 -8.05 11.58 -10.70
CA LEU A 37 -8.01 10.31 -11.42
C LEU A 37 -8.10 10.52 -12.94
N ASN A 38 -8.98 11.42 -13.39
CA ASN A 38 -9.10 11.77 -14.81
C ASN A 38 -7.84 12.46 -15.34
N THR A 39 -7.16 13.25 -14.52
CA THR A 39 -5.85 13.84 -14.88
C THR A 39 -4.80 12.75 -15.07
N VAL A 40 -4.72 11.78 -14.14
CA VAL A 40 -3.83 10.62 -14.29
C VAL A 40 -4.20 9.84 -15.56
N LYS A 41 -5.48 9.52 -15.79
CA LYS A 41 -5.95 8.84 -17.00
C LYS A 41 -5.48 9.52 -18.27
N LYS A 42 -5.55 10.87 -18.35
CA LYS A 42 -5.09 11.66 -19.51
C LYS A 42 -3.59 11.55 -19.76
N SER A 43 -2.79 11.25 -18.74
CA SER A 43 -1.33 11.09 -18.83
C SER A 43 -0.87 9.69 -19.23
N LEU A 44 -1.81 8.73 -19.35
CA LEU A 44 -1.53 7.34 -19.69
C LEU A 44 -1.54 7.11 -21.21
N PRO A 45 -0.89 6.04 -21.72
CA PRO A 45 -0.95 5.66 -23.12
C PRO A 45 -2.41 5.51 -23.60
N LYS A 46 -2.66 5.91 -24.85
CA LYS A 46 -4.03 5.91 -25.44
C LYS A 46 -4.50 4.53 -25.91
N ASP A 47 -3.60 3.60 -26.06
CA ASP A 47 -3.82 2.23 -26.54
C ASP A 47 -4.27 1.26 -25.45
N ILE A 48 -4.31 1.70 -24.18
CA ILE A 48 -4.82 0.92 -23.05
C ILE A 48 -6.21 1.37 -22.61
N LYS A 49 -7.00 0.45 -22.04
CA LYS A 49 -8.30 0.77 -21.42
C LYS A 49 -8.12 1.23 -19.99
N VAL A 50 -8.69 2.40 -19.65
CA VAL A 50 -8.58 2.96 -18.31
C VAL A 50 -9.97 3.30 -17.77
N ASN A 51 -10.39 2.57 -16.73
CA ASN A 51 -11.60 2.82 -15.97
C ASN A 51 -11.28 3.65 -14.73
N VAL A 52 -12.12 4.63 -14.41
CA VAL A 52 -11.98 5.49 -13.22
C VAL A 52 -13.18 5.24 -12.31
N ILE A 53 -12.91 4.87 -11.05
CA ILE A 53 -13.93 4.65 -10.03
C ILE A 53 -13.64 5.59 -8.85
N SER A 54 -14.59 6.46 -8.51
CA SER A 54 -14.51 7.28 -7.31
C SER A 54 -15.03 6.49 -6.11
N ALA A 55 -14.15 6.26 -5.11
CA ALA A 55 -14.52 5.57 -3.89
C ALA A 55 -13.70 6.10 -2.70
N ASP A 56 -14.39 6.40 -1.60
CA ASP A 56 -13.76 6.73 -0.32
C ASP A 56 -13.62 5.46 0.53
N LEU A 57 -12.41 4.96 0.60
CA LEU A 57 -12.08 3.73 1.34
C LEU A 57 -11.95 3.95 2.85
N SER A 58 -12.19 5.15 3.38
CA SER A 58 -12.38 5.38 4.81
C SER A 58 -13.75 4.86 5.32
N HIS A 59 -14.63 4.51 4.39
CA HIS A 59 -15.91 3.83 4.63
C HIS A 59 -15.80 2.38 4.13
N PRO A 60 -15.72 1.37 5.00
CA PRO A 60 -15.46 -0.03 4.62
C PRO A 60 -16.45 -0.63 3.63
N ASP A 61 -17.72 -0.20 3.65
CA ASP A 61 -18.72 -0.67 2.71
C ASP A 61 -18.40 -0.25 1.25
N ASN A 62 -17.70 0.87 1.06
CA ASN A 62 -17.24 1.26 -0.26
C ASN A 62 -16.20 0.28 -0.83
N ALA A 63 -15.42 -0.41 0.01
CA ALA A 63 -14.52 -1.47 -0.46
C ALA A 63 -15.30 -2.70 -0.96
N LYS A 64 -16.38 -3.10 -0.28
CA LYS A 64 -17.29 -4.15 -0.75
C LYS A 64 -17.98 -3.75 -2.06
N ASN A 65 -18.51 -2.51 -2.10
CA ASN A 65 -19.17 -1.95 -3.29
C ASN A 65 -18.22 -1.86 -4.49
N LEU A 66 -16.95 -1.46 -4.26
CA LEU A 66 -15.92 -1.46 -5.28
C LEU A 66 -15.71 -2.86 -5.86
N PHE A 67 -15.57 -3.87 -4.99
CA PHE A 67 -15.43 -5.26 -5.45
C PHE A 67 -16.64 -5.72 -6.28
N GLN A 68 -17.87 -5.42 -5.83
CA GLN A 68 -19.08 -5.78 -6.58
C GLN A 68 -19.13 -5.16 -7.99
N GLN A 69 -18.63 -3.92 -8.15
CA GLN A 69 -18.56 -3.25 -9.45
C GLN A 69 -17.56 -3.89 -10.42
N VAL A 70 -16.55 -4.60 -9.91
CA VAL A 70 -15.44 -5.11 -10.73
C VAL A 70 -15.31 -6.64 -10.69
N LYS A 71 -16.13 -7.35 -9.92
CA LYS A 71 -16.01 -8.81 -9.71
C LYS A 71 -16.08 -9.63 -11.01
N ASP A 72 -16.84 -9.15 -12.00
CA ASP A 72 -16.99 -9.81 -13.30
C ASP A 72 -15.93 -9.37 -14.33
N MET A 73 -15.05 -8.44 -13.97
CA MET A 73 -13.93 -8.01 -14.81
C MET A 73 -12.73 -8.96 -14.63
N PRO A 74 -11.95 -9.22 -15.70
CA PRO A 74 -10.78 -10.11 -15.64
C PRO A 74 -9.56 -9.40 -15.00
N VAL A 75 -9.69 -9.03 -13.73
CA VAL A 75 -8.59 -8.39 -12.99
C VAL A 75 -7.49 -9.41 -12.72
N ASP A 76 -6.27 -9.12 -13.18
CA ASP A 76 -5.07 -9.94 -12.98
C ASP A 76 -4.25 -9.49 -11.78
N MET A 77 -4.37 -8.20 -11.38
CA MET A 77 -3.58 -7.64 -10.27
C MET A 77 -4.40 -6.65 -9.44
N LEU A 78 -4.40 -6.84 -8.11
CA LEU A 78 -4.87 -5.86 -7.13
C LEU A 78 -3.67 -5.16 -6.50
N ILE A 79 -3.69 -3.82 -6.47
CA ILE A 79 -2.72 -3.00 -5.73
C ILE A 79 -3.47 -2.19 -4.68
N ASN A 80 -3.41 -2.65 -3.43
CA ASN A 80 -3.90 -1.95 -2.26
C ASN A 80 -2.87 -0.89 -1.85
N ASN A 81 -2.93 0.29 -2.48
CA ASN A 81 -2.00 1.39 -2.23
C ASN A 81 -2.65 2.55 -1.44
N ALA A 82 -3.98 2.67 -1.41
CA ALA A 82 -4.66 3.69 -0.63
C ALA A 82 -4.25 3.64 0.85
N GLY A 83 -3.93 4.78 1.42
CA GLY A 83 -3.55 4.90 2.82
C GLY A 83 -2.93 6.25 3.12
N PHE A 84 -2.94 6.62 4.40
CA PHE A 84 -2.35 7.86 4.88
C PHE A 84 -1.79 7.68 6.30
N GLY A 85 -1.05 8.68 6.79
CA GLY A 85 -0.53 8.74 8.16
C GLY A 85 -1.11 9.94 8.90
N ILE A 86 -0.99 9.90 10.22
CA ILE A 86 -1.30 11.02 11.12
C ILE A 86 -0.15 11.12 12.10
N PHE A 87 0.26 12.35 12.38
CA PHE A 87 1.32 12.65 13.35
C PHE A 87 0.73 13.44 14.52
N GLY A 88 1.10 13.08 15.73
CA GLY A 88 0.70 13.73 16.99
C GLY A 88 0.87 12.78 18.16
N GLU A 89 0.83 13.31 19.39
CA GLU A 89 0.69 12.48 20.58
C GLU A 89 -0.68 11.76 20.51
N PHE A 90 -0.74 10.54 21.01
CA PHE A 90 -1.92 9.68 20.81
C PHE A 90 -3.19 10.29 21.41
N GLU A 91 -3.08 10.95 22.56
CA GLU A 91 -4.18 11.64 23.23
C GLU A 91 -4.69 12.89 22.52
N ASP A 92 -3.86 13.53 21.68
CA ASP A 92 -4.17 14.79 21.01
C ASP A 92 -4.72 14.60 19.58
N VAL A 93 -4.56 13.41 19.01
CA VAL A 93 -5.03 13.11 17.66
C VAL A 93 -6.54 12.96 17.63
N ASP A 94 -7.19 13.60 16.65
CA ASP A 94 -8.64 13.49 16.44
C ASP A 94 -9.06 12.03 16.19
N LEU A 95 -10.01 11.53 17.01
CA LEU A 95 -10.47 10.14 16.97
C LEU A 95 -11.08 9.76 15.61
N ASP A 96 -11.88 10.67 15.00
CA ASP A 96 -12.53 10.37 13.71
C ASP A 96 -11.50 10.23 12.60
N ARG A 97 -10.41 11.01 12.65
CA ARG A 97 -9.28 10.87 11.72
C ARG A 97 -8.53 9.56 11.93
N GLU A 98 -8.36 9.10 13.18
CA GLU A 98 -7.76 7.78 13.44
C GLU A 98 -8.64 6.65 12.94
N ILE A 99 -9.94 6.70 13.17
CA ILE A 99 -10.90 5.72 12.63
C ILE A 99 -10.86 5.70 11.09
N GLN A 100 -10.82 6.87 10.42
CA GLN A 100 -10.64 6.93 8.97
C GLN A 100 -9.33 6.28 8.52
N LEU A 101 -8.23 6.47 9.26
CA LEU A 101 -6.94 5.84 8.99
C LEU A 101 -7.06 4.31 9.13
N ILE A 102 -7.62 3.83 10.22
CA ILE A 102 -7.83 2.39 10.48
C ILE A 102 -8.68 1.79 9.36
N ASN A 103 -9.78 2.43 9.02
CA ASN A 103 -10.67 1.97 7.98
C ASN A 103 -10.00 1.91 6.61
N THR A 104 -9.21 2.94 6.26
CA THR A 104 -8.52 2.98 4.96
C THR A 104 -7.34 2.00 4.91
N ASN A 105 -6.44 2.07 5.92
CA ASN A 105 -5.17 1.35 5.91
C ASN A 105 -5.32 -0.13 6.28
N ILE A 106 -6.36 -0.49 7.05
CA ILE A 106 -6.60 -1.86 7.55
C ILE A 106 -7.88 -2.43 6.97
N THR A 107 -9.04 -1.89 7.33
CA THR A 107 -10.33 -2.55 7.09
C THR A 107 -10.62 -2.69 5.59
N SER A 108 -10.51 -1.62 4.82
CA SER A 108 -10.75 -1.65 3.37
C SER A 108 -9.71 -2.47 2.62
N LEU A 109 -8.42 -2.36 3.00
CA LEU A 109 -7.36 -3.20 2.47
C LEU A 109 -7.63 -4.68 2.75
N HIS A 110 -8.04 -5.03 3.98
CA HIS A 110 -8.37 -6.40 4.36
C HIS A 110 -9.53 -6.95 3.53
N ILE A 111 -10.62 -6.18 3.41
CA ILE A 111 -11.80 -6.55 2.61
C ILE A 111 -11.40 -6.83 1.16
N LEU A 112 -10.71 -5.89 0.50
CA LEU A 112 -10.27 -6.06 -0.88
C LEU A 112 -9.30 -7.24 -1.03
N THR A 113 -8.33 -7.37 -0.11
CA THR A 113 -7.41 -8.53 -0.12
C THR A 113 -8.17 -9.84 -0.03
N LYS A 114 -9.15 -9.97 0.88
CA LYS A 114 -9.95 -11.18 1.07
C LYS A 114 -10.77 -11.53 -0.16
N LEU A 115 -11.53 -10.56 -0.68
CA LEU A 115 -12.45 -10.77 -1.80
C LEU A 115 -11.71 -11.09 -3.10
N PHE A 116 -10.61 -10.36 -3.40
CA PHE A 116 -9.79 -10.66 -4.57
C PHE A 116 -8.99 -11.95 -4.43
N LEU A 117 -8.55 -12.30 -3.21
CA LEU A 117 -7.89 -13.58 -2.98
C LEU A 117 -8.84 -14.75 -3.28
N GLN A 118 -10.10 -14.69 -2.83
CA GLN A 118 -11.13 -15.69 -3.14
C GLN A 118 -11.33 -15.82 -4.65
N LYS A 119 -11.55 -14.67 -5.35
CA LYS A 119 -11.70 -14.65 -6.80
C LYS A 119 -10.49 -15.22 -7.55
N PHE A 120 -9.28 -14.85 -7.15
CA PHE A 120 -8.05 -15.34 -7.79
C PHE A 120 -7.81 -16.84 -7.56
N LEU A 121 -8.27 -17.37 -6.43
CA LEU A 121 -8.17 -18.81 -6.13
C LEU A 121 -9.15 -19.66 -6.97
N GLU A 122 -10.28 -19.11 -7.43
CA GLU A 122 -11.20 -19.79 -8.34
C GLU A 122 -10.52 -20.15 -9.67
N ASP A 123 -9.70 -19.23 -10.20
CA ASP A 123 -8.95 -19.42 -11.45
C ASP A 123 -7.50 -19.87 -11.22
N ASP A 124 -7.06 -20.03 -9.96
CA ASP A 124 -5.69 -20.25 -9.50
C ASP A 124 -4.67 -19.33 -10.19
N LYS A 125 -5.05 -18.07 -10.39
CA LYS A 125 -4.19 -17.03 -11.00
C LYS A 125 -4.51 -15.66 -10.44
N GLY A 126 -3.52 -14.80 -10.35
CA GLY A 126 -3.68 -13.40 -9.93
C GLY A 126 -2.59 -12.95 -8.98
N ARG A 127 -2.55 -11.64 -8.75
CA ARG A 127 -1.54 -11.01 -7.89
C ARG A 127 -2.16 -9.98 -6.98
N ILE A 128 -1.70 -9.97 -5.72
CA ILE A 128 -2.06 -8.92 -4.76
C ILE A 128 -0.79 -8.23 -4.31
N ILE A 129 -0.78 -6.90 -4.35
CA ILE A 129 0.27 -6.07 -3.76
C ILE A 129 -0.35 -5.23 -2.66
N ASN A 130 0.03 -5.51 -1.42
CA ASN A 130 -0.36 -4.69 -0.27
C ASN A 130 0.76 -3.69 0.05
N VAL A 131 0.44 -2.40 -0.03
CA VAL A 131 1.40 -1.33 0.27
C VAL A 131 1.40 -1.05 1.77
N ALA A 132 2.46 -1.55 2.42
CA ALA A 132 2.78 -1.27 3.81
C ALA A 132 3.76 -0.07 3.92
N SER A 133 4.80 -0.23 4.71
CA SER A 133 5.90 0.72 4.92
C SER A 133 7.02 0.02 5.70
N SER A 134 8.22 0.58 5.73
CA SER A 134 9.24 0.21 6.72
C SER A 134 8.75 0.41 8.17
N ALA A 135 7.76 1.27 8.40
CA ALA A 135 7.02 1.43 9.65
C ALA A 135 6.33 0.13 10.12
N GLY A 136 6.04 -0.80 9.20
CA GLY A 136 5.40 -2.08 9.49
C GLY A 136 6.27 -3.09 10.26
N PHE A 137 7.46 -2.72 10.69
CA PHE A 137 8.38 -3.56 11.47
C PHE A 137 8.70 -3.01 12.85
N LEU A 138 8.12 -1.87 13.23
CA LEU A 138 8.42 -1.12 14.45
C LEU A 138 7.15 -0.63 15.14
N ALA A 139 7.26 -0.33 16.45
CA ALA A 139 6.34 0.59 17.10
C ALA A 139 6.74 2.04 16.79
N GLY A 140 5.77 2.92 16.52
CA GLY A 140 6.04 4.31 16.13
C GLY A 140 5.32 5.32 17.01
N PRO A 141 5.90 5.73 18.17
CA PRO A 141 5.35 6.84 18.93
C PRO A 141 5.18 8.08 18.05
N LEU A 142 4.25 8.95 18.36
CA LEU A 142 3.84 10.13 17.56
C LEU A 142 3.19 9.81 16.20
N MET A 143 3.13 8.52 15.81
CA MET A 143 2.42 8.01 14.64
C MET A 143 1.84 6.61 14.96
N SER A 144 1.33 6.42 16.17
CA SER A 144 0.99 5.12 16.75
C SER A 144 0.06 4.30 15.87
N SER A 145 -1.07 4.87 15.46
CA SER A 145 -2.08 4.21 14.61
C SER A 145 -1.55 3.90 13.20
N TYR A 146 -0.71 4.79 12.64
CA TYR A 146 -0.09 4.53 11.34
C TYR A 146 0.86 3.33 11.39
N TYR A 147 1.80 3.31 12.35
CA TYR A 147 2.75 2.19 12.49
C TYR A 147 2.02 0.88 12.78
N ALA A 148 1.04 0.90 13.68
CA ALA A 148 0.20 -0.26 13.97
C ALA A 148 -0.52 -0.77 12.71
N SER A 149 -1.11 0.12 11.90
CA SER A 149 -1.76 -0.24 10.65
C SER A 149 -0.79 -0.91 9.65
N LYS A 150 0.43 -0.40 9.54
CA LYS A 150 1.42 -0.96 8.62
C LYS A 150 2.03 -2.28 9.12
N ASN A 151 2.13 -2.48 10.45
CA ASN A 151 2.43 -3.79 11.04
C ASN A 151 1.35 -4.83 10.72
N TYR A 152 0.06 -4.45 10.84
CA TYR A 152 -1.05 -5.32 10.45
C TYR A 152 -0.88 -5.81 9.01
N VAL A 153 -0.67 -4.90 8.05
CA VAL A 153 -0.55 -5.22 6.62
C VAL A 153 0.63 -6.16 6.35
N VAL A 154 1.78 -5.93 7.01
CA VAL A 154 2.96 -6.80 6.86
C VAL A 154 2.62 -8.22 7.34
N ARG A 155 2.06 -8.36 8.55
CA ARG A 155 1.79 -9.68 9.15
C ARG A 155 0.69 -10.43 8.41
N LEU A 156 -0.39 -9.74 8.04
CA LEU A 156 -1.46 -10.32 7.22
C LEU A 156 -0.89 -10.87 5.90
N THR A 157 -0.10 -10.08 5.18
CA THR A 157 0.46 -10.49 3.89
C THR A 157 1.41 -11.69 4.04
N GLN A 158 2.24 -11.72 5.09
CA GLN A 158 3.15 -12.84 5.35
C GLN A 158 2.39 -14.13 5.65
N ALA A 159 1.30 -14.06 6.45
CA ALA A 159 0.47 -15.22 6.77
C ALA A 159 -0.19 -15.80 5.50
N ILE A 160 -0.85 -14.94 4.71
CA ILE A 160 -1.50 -15.37 3.45
C ILE A 160 -0.47 -15.95 2.46
N TYR A 161 0.72 -15.34 2.36
CA TYR A 161 1.80 -15.88 1.51
C TYR A 161 2.14 -17.33 1.86
N GLU A 162 2.28 -17.66 3.15
CA GLU A 162 2.59 -19.02 3.59
C GLU A 162 1.43 -19.98 3.34
N GLU A 163 0.18 -19.54 3.53
CA GLU A 163 -1.00 -20.34 3.20
C GLU A 163 -1.06 -20.70 1.70
N LEU A 164 -0.80 -19.71 0.82
CA LEU A 164 -0.74 -19.93 -0.63
C LEU A 164 0.41 -20.87 -1.02
N ARG A 165 1.59 -20.69 -0.42
CA ARG A 165 2.76 -21.54 -0.65
C ARG A 165 2.46 -23.00 -0.29
N ARG A 166 1.79 -23.27 0.83
CA ARG A 166 1.42 -24.62 1.26
C ARG A 166 0.39 -25.26 0.33
N LYS A 167 -0.53 -24.47 -0.21
CA LYS A 167 -1.51 -24.91 -1.21
C LYS A 167 -0.90 -25.12 -2.60
N LYS A 168 0.36 -24.74 -2.80
CA LYS A 168 1.04 -24.72 -4.12
C LYS A 168 0.25 -23.90 -5.17
N SER A 169 -0.46 -22.85 -4.71
CA SER A 169 -1.27 -22.01 -5.59
C SER A 169 -0.40 -21.13 -6.49
N ASN A 170 -0.90 -20.85 -7.70
CA ASN A 170 -0.31 -19.88 -8.64
C ASN A 170 -0.73 -18.44 -8.33
N VAL A 171 -1.57 -18.21 -7.32
CA VAL A 171 -1.87 -16.86 -6.81
C VAL A 171 -0.71 -16.34 -5.98
N HIS A 172 -0.31 -15.10 -6.24
CA HIS A 172 0.83 -14.48 -5.55
C HIS A 172 0.42 -13.28 -4.75
N ILE A 173 1.00 -13.12 -3.55
CA ILE A 173 0.82 -11.94 -2.72
C ILE A 173 2.17 -11.36 -2.31
N SER A 174 2.28 -10.02 -2.38
CA SER A 174 3.48 -9.25 -2.04
C SER A 174 3.15 -8.14 -1.07
N CYS A 175 4.06 -7.85 -0.15
CA CYS A 175 4.03 -6.70 0.74
C CYS A 175 5.10 -5.69 0.32
N PHE A 176 4.70 -4.51 -0.13
CA PHE A 176 5.61 -3.43 -0.44
C PHE A 176 5.87 -2.58 0.79
N CYS A 177 7.12 -2.53 1.23
CA CYS A 177 7.57 -1.89 2.46
C CYS A 177 8.62 -0.80 2.17
N PRO A 178 8.24 0.32 1.52
CA PRO A 178 9.18 1.42 1.29
C PRO A 178 9.55 2.12 2.61
N GLY A 179 10.74 2.72 2.63
CA GLY A 179 11.08 3.80 3.56
C GLY A 179 10.39 5.10 3.12
N PRO A 180 10.86 6.27 3.60
CA PRO A 180 10.36 7.55 3.12
C PRO A 180 10.45 7.66 1.59
N VAL A 181 9.34 8.07 0.94
CA VAL A 181 9.23 8.30 -0.50
C VAL A 181 8.82 9.75 -0.72
N LYS A 182 9.39 10.41 -1.70
CA LYS A 182 9.03 11.79 -2.08
C LYS A 182 7.64 11.79 -2.72
N THR A 183 6.63 12.08 -1.94
CA THR A 183 5.21 12.18 -2.34
C THR A 183 4.52 13.20 -1.45
N ASN A 184 3.28 13.55 -1.74
CA ASN A 184 2.45 14.41 -0.89
C ASN A 184 2.02 13.73 0.43
N PHE A 185 2.52 12.52 0.72
CA PHE A 185 2.24 11.81 1.98
C PHE A 185 2.66 12.62 3.20
N ASN A 186 3.80 13.32 3.11
CA ASN A 186 4.33 14.13 4.21
C ASN A 186 3.37 15.27 4.57
N ASP A 187 2.81 15.93 3.55
CA ASP A 187 1.89 17.05 3.75
C ASP A 187 0.57 16.57 4.37
N VAL A 188 0.08 15.40 3.91
CA VAL A 188 -1.15 14.78 4.45
C VAL A 188 -0.97 14.29 5.87
N ALA A 189 0.22 13.76 6.21
CA ALA A 189 0.54 13.25 7.54
C ALA A 189 1.01 14.34 8.52
N GLY A 190 1.29 15.56 8.04
CA GLY A 190 1.83 16.66 8.86
C GLY A 190 3.27 16.42 9.33
N VAL A 191 4.10 15.70 8.57
CA VAL A 191 5.46 15.32 8.97
C VAL A 191 6.53 15.82 7.99
N ARG A 192 7.73 16.09 8.52
CA ARG A 192 8.96 16.28 7.74
C ARG A 192 9.95 15.18 8.10
N PHE A 193 10.20 14.25 7.19
CA PHE A 193 11.17 13.19 7.44
C PHE A 193 12.59 13.74 7.45
N ALA A 194 13.36 13.40 8.49
CA ALA A 194 14.79 13.71 8.59
C ALA A 194 15.63 12.97 7.54
N ILE A 195 15.13 11.86 7.01
CA ILE A 195 15.81 11.05 5.99
C ILE A 195 15.28 11.46 4.62
N LYS A 196 16.18 11.77 3.68
CA LYS A 196 15.83 12.06 2.29
C LYS A 196 15.06 10.88 1.67
N GLY A 197 13.81 11.14 1.27
CA GLY A 197 12.97 10.13 0.62
C GLY A 197 13.54 9.68 -0.73
N ILE A 198 13.34 8.41 -1.06
CA ILE A 198 13.61 7.89 -2.40
C ILE A 198 12.60 8.45 -3.41
N ASP A 199 12.98 8.43 -4.67
CA ASP A 199 12.11 8.87 -5.76
C ASP A 199 10.89 7.94 -5.91
N SER A 200 9.69 8.53 -6.14
CA SER A 200 8.44 7.78 -6.25
C SER A 200 8.36 6.92 -7.52
N VAL A 201 8.95 7.38 -8.62
CA VAL A 201 9.02 6.62 -9.88
C VAL A 201 9.88 5.37 -9.67
N TYR A 202 11.07 5.54 -9.07
CA TYR A 202 11.95 4.40 -8.75
C TYR A 202 11.26 3.41 -7.80
N ALA A 203 10.65 3.90 -6.71
CA ALA A 203 9.99 3.07 -5.72
C ALA A 203 8.86 2.23 -6.34
N SER A 204 8.04 2.85 -7.19
CA SER A 204 6.89 2.22 -7.85
C SER A 204 7.32 1.17 -8.87
N ARG A 205 8.30 1.48 -9.73
CA ARG A 205 8.88 0.52 -10.69
C ARG A 205 9.49 -0.68 -9.97
N TYR A 206 10.31 -0.43 -8.94
CA TYR A 206 10.91 -1.48 -8.15
C TYR A 206 9.87 -2.39 -7.49
N CYS A 207 8.78 -1.81 -6.97
CA CYS A 207 7.65 -2.56 -6.40
C CYS A 207 7.07 -3.54 -7.42
N ILE A 208 6.62 -3.04 -8.57
CA ILE A 208 5.98 -3.84 -9.62
C ILE A 208 6.93 -4.94 -10.12
N ASP A 209 8.18 -4.60 -10.47
CA ASP A 209 9.15 -5.57 -11.01
C ASP A 209 9.47 -6.70 -10.02
N LYS A 210 9.52 -6.40 -8.71
CA LYS A 210 9.73 -7.42 -7.69
C LYS A 210 8.48 -8.25 -7.39
N ALA A 211 7.30 -7.64 -7.45
CA ALA A 211 6.02 -8.35 -7.32
C ALA A 211 5.81 -9.31 -8.50
N LEU A 212 6.14 -8.91 -9.72
CA LEU A 212 6.11 -9.79 -10.91
C LEU A 212 7.10 -10.97 -10.80
N LYS A 213 8.13 -10.86 -9.96
CA LYS A 213 9.07 -11.93 -9.60
C LYS A 213 8.69 -12.67 -8.31
N ASN A 214 7.44 -12.56 -7.86
CA ASN A 214 6.86 -13.28 -6.70
C ASN A 214 7.61 -13.02 -5.37
N LYS A 215 8.24 -11.84 -5.20
CA LYS A 215 8.88 -11.49 -3.93
C LYS A 215 7.83 -11.16 -2.86
N MET A 216 7.86 -11.88 -1.73
CA MET A 216 6.94 -11.67 -0.60
C MET A 216 7.13 -10.27 0.01
N ILE A 217 8.32 -9.94 0.47
CA ILE A 217 8.65 -8.63 1.04
C ILE A 217 9.50 -7.83 0.05
N ILE A 218 9.00 -6.65 -0.32
CA ILE A 218 9.64 -5.77 -1.30
C ILE A 218 10.08 -4.49 -0.60
N MET A 219 11.38 -4.30 -0.44
CA MET A 219 12.01 -3.09 0.12
C MET A 219 12.96 -2.49 -0.92
N PRO A 220 12.72 -1.25 -1.40
CA PRO A 220 13.55 -0.66 -2.44
C PRO A 220 14.92 -0.17 -1.95
N SER A 221 15.05 0.15 -0.64
CA SER A 221 16.29 0.65 -0.06
C SER A 221 17.10 -0.46 0.60
N PHE A 222 18.38 -0.60 0.22
CA PHE A 222 19.31 -1.55 0.83
C PHE A 222 19.57 -1.21 2.32
N THR A 223 19.71 0.08 2.61
CA THR A 223 19.91 0.55 3.99
C THR A 223 18.74 0.16 4.90
N MET A 224 17.49 0.27 4.40
CA MET A 224 16.30 -0.16 5.13
C MET A 224 16.26 -1.69 5.32
N LYS A 225 16.76 -2.48 4.37
CA LYS A 225 16.89 -3.94 4.55
C LYS A 225 17.87 -4.28 5.67
N CYS A 226 19.03 -3.65 5.67
CA CYS A 226 20.04 -3.83 6.72
C CYS A 226 19.49 -3.38 8.08
N ALA A 227 18.86 -2.21 8.15
CA ALA A 227 18.25 -1.72 9.40
C ALA A 227 17.18 -2.70 9.91
N ASN A 228 16.28 -3.17 9.05
CA ASN A 228 15.26 -4.15 9.43
C ASN A 228 15.86 -5.49 9.93
N PHE A 229 16.97 -5.91 9.36
CA PHE A 229 17.68 -7.10 9.85
C PHE A 229 18.30 -6.86 11.23
N LEU A 230 19.01 -5.76 11.42
CA LEU A 230 19.68 -5.43 12.69
C LEU A 230 18.69 -5.18 13.84
N MET A 231 17.50 -4.64 13.54
CA MET A 231 16.46 -4.43 14.56
C MET A 231 16.01 -5.71 15.25
N ARG A 232 16.21 -6.89 14.65
CA ARG A 232 15.86 -8.18 15.26
C ARG A 232 16.70 -8.50 16.51
N PHE A 233 17.88 -7.89 16.63
CA PHE A 233 18.81 -8.10 17.74
C PHE A 233 18.68 -7.05 18.85
N VAL A 234 17.75 -6.11 18.71
CA VAL A 234 17.51 -5.04 19.68
C VAL A 234 16.14 -5.24 20.34
N SER A 235 16.08 -5.11 21.66
CA SER A 235 14.82 -5.26 22.39
C SER A 235 13.78 -4.22 21.93
N GLN A 236 12.51 -4.62 21.87
CA GLN A 236 11.41 -3.75 21.44
C GLN A 236 11.35 -2.43 22.25
N LYS A 237 11.56 -2.51 23.56
CA LYS A 237 11.61 -1.33 24.45
C LYS A 237 12.68 -0.30 24.02
N ARG A 238 13.88 -0.77 23.63
CA ARG A 238 14.96 0.12 23.14
C ARG A 238 14.62 0.68 21.76
N LEU A 239 14.11 -0.15 20.84
CA LEU A 239 13.71 0.29 19.51
C LEU A 239 12.63 1.36 19.58
N THR A 240 11.63 1.20 20.43
CA THR A 240 10.54 2.18 20.61
C THR A 240 11.08 3.53 21.12
N ARG A 241 12.03 3.52 22.08
CA ARG A 241 12.68 4.75 22.58
C ARG A 241 13.50 5.45 21.48
N ILE A 242 14.29 4.67 20.71
CA ILE A 242 15.09 5.21 19.60
C ILE A 242 14.14 5.83 18.56
N ASN A 243 13.05 5.13 18.23
CA ASN A 243 12.10 5.62 17.25
C ASN A 243 11.37 6.88 17.72
N TYR A 244 10.99 7.00 19.00
CA TYR A 244 10.44 8.22 19.58
C TYR A 244 11.38 9.42 19.36
N ASN A 245 12.68 9.27 19.66
CA ASN A 245 13.66 10.34 19.49
C ASN A 245 13.86 10.74 18.02
N ILE A 246 13.69 9.80 17.09
CA ILE A 246 13.72 10.08 15.64
C ILE A 246 12.46 10.82 15.21
N GLN A 247 11.29 10.39 15.68
CA GLN A 247 10.00 10.98 15.33
C GLN A 247 9.84 12.41 15.88
N LYS A 248 10.32 12.66 17.12
CA LYS A 248 10.26 13.99 17.75
C LYS A 248 11.03 15.07 16.98
N LYS A 249 11.91 14.69 16.05
CA LYS A 249 12.70 15.60 15.21
C LYS A 249 12.00 15.92 13.88
N LYS A 250 10.79 15.42 13.67
CA LYS A 250 9.98 15.64 12.47
C LYS A 250 9.02 16.81 12.64
#